data_40c38161c63538ff788a1db14f9f0dda
#
_entry.id   40c38161c63538ff788a1db14f9f0dda
#
_cell.length_a   1.000
_cell.length_b   1.000
_cell.length_c   1.000
_cell.angle_alpha   90.00
_cell.angle_beta   90.00
_cell.angle_gamma   90.00
#
_symmetry.space_group_name_H-M   'P 1'
#
loop_
_entity.id
_entity.type
_entity.pdbx_description
1 polymer ?
#
loop_
_entity_poly.entity_id
_entity_poly.type
_entity_poly.pdbx_seq_one_letter_code
_entity_poly.pdbx_strand_id
1 'polypeptide(L)'
;KDILSERFKIYLLQIKDKGKSNSEVISSLRSIHYIHNVQSNHIVELRNTQQKIPNDSLFADQWALLNTGQGSGYAGADISATLAWDITTGGVTAHGDTIVVAVVDDGCDIEQNDLNLWRNYNEIPNNGIDDDDNGYVDDYNGWNVYNNSGDIPSTNHGTHVSGIIGAIGNNDRGISGSNWDVKILPIAGESSTESIVVKALSYVYEVREKYDQTNGIE
;
A
#
# COMPACT_ATOMS: atom_id res chain seq x y z
N LYS A 1 38.65 4.09 -4.00
CA LYS A 1 37.86 2.87 -4.25
C LYS A 1 38.07 1.92 -3.08
N ASP A 2 36.99 1.57 -2.39
CA ASP A 2 37.00 0.56 -1.33
C ASP A 2 36.11 -0.64 -1.76
N ILE A 3 36.50 -1.84 -1.35
CA ILE A 3 35.77 -3.05 -1.64
C ILE A 3 34.83 -3.32 -0.44
N LEU A 4 33.51 -3.23 -0.65
CA LEU A 4 32.52 -3.52 0.39
C LEU A 4 32.18 -5.00 0.43
N SER A 5 32.23 -5.70 -0.74
CA SER A 5 32.04 -7.14 -0.83
C SER A 5 32.71 -7.70 -2.07
N GLU A 6 33.69 -8.60 -1.87
CA GLU A 6 34.32 -9.31 -2.97
C GLU A 6 33.39 -10.34 -3.62
N ARG A 7 32.58 -11.02 -2.80
CA ARG A 7 31.60 -12.03 -3.26
C ARG A 7 30.57 -11.44 -4.21
N PHE A 8 30.03 -10.28 -3.86
CA PHE A 8 28.98 -9.61 -4.64
C PHE A 8 29.51 -8.51 -5.56
N LYS A 9 30.84 -8.31 -5.60
CA LYS A 9 31.51 -7.28 -6.42
C LYS A 9 30.96 -5.87 -6.16
N ILE A 10 30.74 -5.54 -4.87
CA ILE A 10 30.25 -4.23 -4.46
C ILE A 10 31.45 -3.34 -4.08
N TYR A 11 31.48 -2.15 -4.65
CA TYR A 11 32.55 -1.18 -4.45
C TYR A 11 32.01 0.17 -4.00
N LEU A 12 32.72 0.82 -3.06
CA LEU A 12 32.50 2.23 -2.73
C LEU A 12 33.45 3.07 -3.58
N LEU A 13 32.93 4.03 -4.32
CA LEU A 13 33.71 4.95 -5.14
C LEU A 13 33.60 6.37 -4.59
N GLN A 14 34.73 7.04 -4.44
CA GLN A 14 34.79 8.45 -4.11
C GLN A 14 34.98 9.28 -5.37
N ILE A 15 34.11 10.25 -5.62
CA ILE A 15 34.24 11.19 -6.72
C ILE A 15 35.29 12.24 -6.34
N LYS A 16 36.38 12.33 -7.12
CA LYS A 16 37.43 13.30 -6.91
C LYS A 16 37.25 14.56 -7.74
N ASP A 17 36.54 14.46 -8.86
CA ASP A 17 36.23 15.57 -9.75
C ASP A 17 35.10 16.41 -9.19
N LYS A 18 35.40 17.62 -8.72
CA LYS A 18 34.42 18.55 -8.15
C LYS A 18 33.60 19.30 -9.22
N GLY A 19 33.90 19.11 -10.50
CA GLY A 19 33.20 19.72 -11.63
C GLY A 19 31.96 18.96 -12.08
N LYS A 20 31.76 17.72 -11.58
CA LYS A 20 30.60 16.87 -11.94
C LYS A 20 29.68 16.66 -10.74
N SER A 21 28.40 16.72 -11.01
CA SER A 21 27.38 16.35 -10.00
C SER A 21 27.33 14.83 -9.79
N ASN A 22 26.81 14.39 -8.61
CA ASN A 22 26.61 12.96 -8.33
C ASN A 22 25.70 12.30 -9.37
N SER A 23 24.67 13.00 -9.85
CA SER A 23 23.74 12.50 -10.86
C SER A 23 24.42 12.25 -12.20
N GLU A 24 25.32 13.12 -12.66
CA GLU A 24 26.06 12.94 -13.89
C GLU A 24 27.01 11.74 -13.81
N VAL A 25 27.70 11.57 -12.68
CA VAL A 25 28.60 10.43 -12.46
C VAL A 25 27.79 9.12 -12.39
N ILE A 26 26.67 9.09 -11.66
CA ILE A 26 25.80 7.92 -11.58
C ILE A 26 25.28 7.53 -12.96
N SER A 27 24.81 8.50 -13.75
CA SER A 27 24.33 8.26 -15.12
C SER A 27 25.43 7.71 -16.02
N SER A 28 26.63 8.27 -15.93
CA SER A 28 27.80 7.79 -16.70
C SER A 28 28.20 6.36 -16.31
N LEU A 29 28.14 6.02 -15.02
CA LEU A 29 28.46 4.67 -14.57
C LEU A 29 27.37 3.66 -14.95
N ARG A 30 26.10 4.04 -14.93
CA ARG A 30 24.99 3.19 -15.36
C ARG A 30 25.02 2.84 -16.84
N SER A 31 25.65 3.67 -17.67
CA SER A 31 25.81 3.39 -19.10
C SER A 31 26.88 2.32 -19.40
N ILE A 32 27.65 1.89 -18.41
CA ILE A 32 28.68 0.88 -18.58
C ILE A 32 28.06 -0.52 -18.49
N HIS A 33 28.09 -1.24 -19.56
CA HIS A 33 27.38 -2.54 -19.76
C HIS A 33 27.65 -3.60 -18.67
N TYR A 34 28.78 -3.61 -17.99
CA TYR A 34 29.07 -4.61 -16.93
C TYR A 34 28.80 -4.08 -15.50
N ILE A 35 28.25 -2.89 -15.35
CA ILE A 35 27.81 -2.35 -14.08
C ILE A 35 26.30 -2.55 -13.95
N HIS A 36 25.87 -3.41 -13.03
CA HIS A 36 24.47 -3.75 -12.87
C HIS A 36 23.66 -2.72 -12.07
N ASN A 37 24.30 -2.09 -11.09
CA ASN A 37 23.63 -1.07 -10.27
C ASN A 37 24.62 -0.02 -9.79
N VAL A 38 24.15 1.23 -9.69
CA VAL A 38 24.91 2.37 -9.13
C VAL A 38 23.94 3.25 -8.36
N GLN A 39 24.30 3.56 -7.13
CA GLN A 39 23.53 4.46 -6.26
C GLN A 39 24.46 5.35 -5.44
N SER A 40 23.93 6.42 -4.88
CA SER A 40 24.65 7.22 -3.89
C SER A 40 24.86 6.42 -2.61
N ASN A 41 25.99 6.67 -1.93
CA ASN A 41 26.19 6.20 -0.57
C ASN A 41 25.57 7.23 0.37
N HIS A 42 24.35 6.95 0.84
CA HIS A 42 23.63 7.83 1.74
C HIS A 42 24.19 7.72 3.16
N ILE A 43 24.24 8.84 3.86
CA ILE A 43 24.49 8.84 5.30
C ILE A 43 23.23 8.26 5.94
N VAL A 44 23.41 7.14 6.63
CA VAL A 44 22.33 6.53 7.45
C VAL A 44 22.57 7.02 8.87
N GLU A 45 21.72 7.90 9.35
CA GLU A 45 21.65 8.24 10.76
C GLU A 45 20.71 7.26 11.45
N LEU A 46 21.15 6.72 12.60
CA LEU A 46 20.24 6.03 13.50
C LEU A 46 19.24 7.09 14.00
N ARG A 47 18.01 7.06 13.50
CA ARG A 47 16.95 7.90 14.02
C ARG A 47 16.81 7.61 15.52
N ASN A 48 16.67 8.67 16.29
CA ASN A 48 16.22 8.56 17.67
C ASN A 48 14.78 8.02 17.59
N THR A 49 14.61 6.73 17.86
CA THR A 49 13.40 5.97 17.60
C THR A 49 12.31 6.41 18.59
N GLN A 50 11.61 7.48 18.27
CA GLN A 50 10.31 7.71 18.85
C GLN A 50 9.33 6.77 18.16
N GLN A 51 8.79 5.85 18.93
CA GLN A 51 7.70 5.01 18.44
C GLN A 51 6.45 5.87 18.24
N LYS A 52 5.89 5.85 17.06
CA LYS A 52 4.60 6.49 16.79
C LYS A 52 3.49 5.56 17.29
N ILE A 53 2.98 5.85 18.47
CA ILE A 53 1.90 5.10 19.10
C ILE A 53 0.58 5.77 18.72
N PRO A 54 -0.35 5.06 18.06
CA PRO A 54 -1.67 5.59 17.76
C PRO A 54 -2.56 5.63 19.01
N ASN A 55 -3.62 6.44 18.96
CA ASN A 55 -4.59 6.59 20.05
C ASN A 55 -5.85 5.74 19.89
N ASP A 56 -5.86 4.82 18.91
CA ASP A 56 -7.01 3.96 18.61
C ASP A 56 -7.35 3.07 19.80
N SER A 57 -8.64 2.96 20.10
CA SER A 57 -9.14 2.39 21.36
C SER A 57 -8.80 0.92 21.56
N LEU A 58 -8.57 0.15 20.50
CA LEU A 58 -8.21 -1.26 20.53
C LEU A 58 -6.74 -1.52 20.18
N PHE A 59 -5.93 -0.49 19.99
CA PHE A 59 -4.52 -0.66 19.61
C PHE A 59 -3.72 -1.48 20.64
N ALA A 60 -4.03 -1.33 21.91
CA ALA A 60 -3.36 -2.08 22.99
C ALA A 60 -3.50 -3.60 22.85
N ASP A 61 -4.52 -4.08 22.14
CA ASP A 61 -4.77 -5.50 21.89
C ASP A 61 -4.08 -6.01 20.61
N GLN A 62 -3.55 -5.10 19.78
CA GLN A 62 -2.90 -5.41 18.50
C GLN A 62 -1.43 -5.81 18.71
N TRP A 63 -1.20 -6.92 19.40
CA TRP A 63 0.13 -7.43 19.74
C TRP A 63 1.03 -7.68 18.51
N ALA A 64 0.45 -7.93 17.34
CA ALA A 64 1.22 -8.12 16.12
C ALA A 64 1.92 -6.83 15.64
N LEU A 65 1.36 -5.66 15.97
CA LEU A 65 1.89 -4.35 15.62
C LEU A 65 2.87 -3.81 16.68
N LEU A 66 2.54 -4.05 17.97
CA LEU A 66 3.37 -3.73 19.11
C LEU A 66 3.15 -4.75 20.24
N ASN A 67 4.14 -5.57 20.53
CA ASN A 67 4.07 -6.57 21.57
C ASN A 67 4.83 -6.11 22.82
N THR A 68 4.10 -5.73 23.86
CA THR A 68 4.66 -5.36 25.18
C THR A 68 4.60 -6.52 26.17
N GLY A 69 4.21 -7.72 25.73
CA GLY A 69 3.97 -8.91 26.57
C GLY A 69 2.50 -9.13 26.92
N GLN A 70 1.55 -8.40 26.28
CA GLN A 70 0.12 -8.60 26.46
C GLN A 70 -0.29 -10.03 26.04
N GLY A 71 -1.36 -10.54 26.68
CA GLY A 71 -1.84 -11.90 26.43
C GLY A 71 -0.83 -13.01 26.73
N SER A 72 0.15 -12.77 27.62
CA SER A 72 1.26 -13.69 27.92
C SER A 72 2.22 -13.89 26.74
N GLY A 73 2.25 -12.95 25.79
CA GLY A 73 3.18 -12.91 24.67
C GLY A 73 4.62 -12.58 25.09
N TYR A 74 5.54 -12.75 24.17
CA TYR A 74 6.94 -12.37 24.35
C TYR A 74 7.15 -10.94 23.86
N ALA A 75 7.51 -10.01 24.76
CA ALA A 75 7.70 -8.61 24.40
C ALA A 75 8.71 -8.44 23.26
N GLY A 76 8.35 -7.64 22.26
CA GLY A 76 9.13 -7.41 21.05
C GLY A 76 8.96 -8.50 19.96
N ALA A 77 8.11 -9.51 20.17
CA ALA A 77 7.73 -10.46 19.12
C ALA A 77 6.58 -9.88 18.28
N ASP A 78 6.88 -8.88 17.46
CA ASP A 78 5.96 -8.12 16.61
C ASP A 78 6.64 -7.69 15.30
N ILE A 79 5.91 -6.98 14.44
CA ILE A 79 6.44 -6.47 13.16
C ILE A 79 7.09 -5.09 13.29
N SER A 80 7.23 -4.55 14.49
CA SER A 80 7.80 -3.22 14.75
C SER A 80 7.08 -2.09 13.99
N ALA A 81 5.75 -2.18 13.87
CA ALA A 81 4.95 -1.23 13.10
C ALA A 81 5.10 0.20 13.62
N THR A 82 5.17 0.39 14.94
CA THR A 82 5.33 1.71 15.58
C THR A 82 6.64 2.42 15.19
N LEU A 83 7.68 1.67 14.85
CA LEU A 83 8.93 2.21 14.31
C LEU A 83 8.81 2.54 12.81
N ALA A 84 8.09 1.71 12.05
CA ALA A 84 7.83 1.96 10.64
C ALA A 84 6.98 3.22 10.45
N TRP A 85 5.99 3.44 11.29
CA TRP A 85 5.11 4.61 11.26
C TRP A 85 5.80 5.94 11.60
N ASP A 86 6.95 5.90 12.26
CA ASP A 86 7.82 7.08 12.39
C ASP A 86 8.39 7.54 11.03
N ILE A 87 8.45 6.63 10.07
CA ILE A 87 8.92 6.92 8.70
C ILE A 87 7.74 7.28 7.79
N THR A 88 6.71 6.45 7.76
CA THR A 88 5.52 6.65 6.94
C THR A 88 4.34 5.84 7.48
N THR A 89 3.14 6.38 7.31
CA THR A 89 1.86 5.72 7.58
C THR A 89 1.11 5.33 6.30
N GLY A 90 1.76 5.42 5.14
CA GLY A 90 1.15 5.21 3.83
C GLY A 90 0.61 6.53 3.26
N GLY A 91 -0.51 6.48 2.56
CA GLY A 91 -1.23 7.65 2.04
C GLY A 91 -0.86 8.01 0.62
N VAL A 92 0.28 8.67 0.42
CA VAL A 92 0.70 9.12 -0.90
C VAL A 92 2.13 8.71 -1.23
N THR A 93 2.40 8.53 -2.51
CA THR A 93 3.75 8.31 -3.04
C THR A 93 4.58 9.59 -2.97
N ALA A 94 5.89 9.48 -3.27
CA ALA A 94 6.77 10.65 -3.39
C ALA A 94 6.35 11.63 -4.52
N HIS A 95 5.50 11.19 -5.44
CA HIS A 95 4.96 12.00 -6.55
C HIS A 95 3.59 12.60 -6.22
N GLY A 96 3.01 12.26 -5.07
CA GLY A 96 1.70 12.75 -4.63
C GLY A 96 0.52 11.84 -4.99
N ASP A 97 0.78 10.70 -5.65
CA ASP A 97 -0.28 9.75 -6.01
C ASP A 97 -0.82 9.05 -4.77
N THR A 98 -2.13 8.87 -4.69
CA THR A 98 -2.77 8.11 -3.60
C THR A 98 -2.40 6.63 -3.68
N ILE A 99 -2.03 6.05 -2.54
CA ILE A 99 -1.78 4.61 -2.44
C ILE A 99 -3.11 3.90 -2.23
N VAL A 100 -3.49 3.05 -3.18
CA VAL A 100 -4.69 2.21 -3.11
C VAL A 100 -4.27 0.75 -2.96
N VAL A 101 -4.90 0.03 -2.02
CA VAL A 101 -4.70 -1.40 -1.83
C VAL A 101 -5.98 -2.13 -2.22
N ALA A 102 -5.90 -2.91 -3.29
CA ALA A 102 -7.00 -3.77 -3.72
C ALA A 102 -7.09 -5.00 -2.81
N VAL A 103 -8.23 -5.20 -2.18
CA VAL A 103 -8.51 -6.35 -1.31
C VAL A 103 -9.49 -7.27 -2.01
N VAL A 104 -8.97 -8.37 -2.56
CA VAL A 104 -9.77 -9.42 -3.21
C VAL A 104 -10.15 -10.45 -2.15
N ASP A 105 -11.40 -10.40 -1.71
CA ASP A 105 -11.92 -11.20 -0.61
C ASP A 105 -13.41 -11.54 -0.84
N ASP A 106 -14.13 -11.98 0.18
CA ASP A 106 -15.54 -12.31 0.09
C ASP A 106 -16.48 -11.08 0.02
N GLY A 107 -15.94 -9.89 0.32
CA GLY A 107 -16.63 -8.61 0.34
C GLY A 107 -16.03 -7.67 1.38
N CYS A 108 -16.75 -6.59 1.71
CA CYS A 108 -16.33 -5.62 2.73
C CYS A 108 -17.55 -4.81 3.21
N ASP A 109 -17.61 -4.48 4.48
CA ASP A 109 -18.57 -3.51 4.98
C ASP A 109 -18.15 -2.10 4.52
N ILE A 110 -18.81 -1.61 3.47
CA ILE A 110 -18.53 -0.30 2.86
C ILE A 110 -19.02 0.88 3.72
N GLU A 111 -19.79 0.62 4.77
CA GLU A 111 -20.24 1.61 5.76
C GLU A 111 -19.32 1.65 6.99
N GLN A 112 -18.23 0.86 7.00
CA GLN A 112 -17.29 0.83 8.10
C GLN A 112 -16.50 2.15 8.19
N ASN A 113 -16.80 2.92 9.24
CA ASN A 113 -16.26 4.27 9.45
C ASN A 113 -14.76 4.31 9.82
N ASP A 114 -14.15 3.15 10.07
CA ASP A 114 -12.73 3.01 10.39
C ASP A 114 -11.90 2.59 9.17
N LEU A 115 -12.49 2.58 7.97
CA LEU A 115 -11.83 2.30 6.71
C LEU A 115 -11.83 3.53 5.81
N ASN A 116 -10.68 3.84 5.22
CA ASN A 116 -10.56 4.81 4.15
C ASN A 116 -10.77 4.10 2.82
N LEU A 117 -12.02 4.06 2.36
CA LEU A 117 -12.38 3.32 1.16
C LEU A 117 -12.08 4.13 -0.10
N TRP A 118 -11.55 3.46 -1.11
CA TRP A 118 -11.45 3.99 -2.47
C TRP A 118 -12.86 4.18 -3.05
N ARG A 119 -13.03 5.18 -3.90
CA ARG A 119 -14.26 5.47 -4.63
C ARG A 119 -13.93 5.83 -6.05
N ASN A 120 -14.66 5.26 -6.99
CA ASN A 120 -14.68 5.73 -8.37
C ASN A 120 -15.59 6.95 -8.49
N TYR A 121 -15.02 8.13 -8.47
CA TYR A 121 -15.78 9.38 -8.53
C TYR A 121 -16.26 9.72 -9.94
N ASN A 122 -15.84 8.98 -10.96
CA ASN A 122 -16.32 9.11 -12.33
C ASN A 122 -17.62 8.33 -12.55
N GLU A 123 -18.01 7.47 -11.62
CA GLU A 123 -19.27 6.75 -11.59
C GLU A 123 -20.35 7.51 -10.79
N ILE A 124 -21.58 7.52 -11.32
CA ILE A 124 -22.77 7.96 -10.60
C ILE A 124 -23.44 6.72 -10.01
N PRO A 125 -23.35 6.49 -8.71
CA PRO A 125 -23.76 5.22 -8.13
C PRO A 125 -25.25 4.92 -8.35
N ASN A 126 -25.57 3.68 -8.67
CA ASN A 126 -26.91 3.12 -8.84
C ASN A 126 -27.74 3.75 -10.00
N ASN A 127 -27.10 4.23 -11.05
CA ASN A 127 -27.80 4.73 -12.24
C ASN A 127 -27.92 3.66 -13.34
N GLY A 128 -27.21 2.54 -13.22
CA GLY A 128 -27.21 1.43 -14.18
C GLY A 128 -26.43 1.72 -15.48
N ILE A 129 -25.55 2.71 -15.43
CA ILE A 129 -24.71 3.14 -16.57
C ILE A 129 -23.25 3.02 -16.13
N ASP A 130 -22.39 2.65 -17.05
CA ASP A 130 -20.93 2.76 -16.97
C ASP A 130 -20.59 4.19 -17.42
N ASP A 131 -20.46 5.13 -16.44
CA ASP A 131 -20.33 6.56 -16.73
C ASP A 131 -18.91 6.92 -17.19
N ASP A 132 -17.91 6.13 -16.86
CA ASP A 132 -16.52 6.39 -17.21
C ASP A 132 -15.99 5.50 -18.35
N ASP A 133 -16.86 4.63 -18.89
CA ASP A 133 -16.56 3.72 -20.02
C ASP A 133 -15.35 2.81 -19.71
N ASN A 134 -15.29 2.30 -18.45
CA ASN A 134 -14.26 1.37 -17.98
C ASN A 134 -14.66 -0.11 -18.14
N GLY A 135 -15.92 -0.39 -18.51
CA GLY A 135 -16.49 -1.71 -18.68
C GLY A 135 -17.19 -2.28 -17.44
N TYR A 136 -17.32 -1.50 -16.36
CA TYR A 136 -17.88 -1.92 -15.07
C TYR A 136 -18.95 -0.96 -14.59
N VAL A 137 -20.22 -1.35 -14.76
CA VAL A 137 -21.39 -0.53 -14.42
C VAL A 137 -21.49 -0.34 -12.90
N ASP A 138 -21.69 0.91 -12.45
CA ASP A 138 -21.89 1.27 -11.04
C ASP A 138 -20.76 0.80 -10.10
N ASP A 139 -19.49 0.75 -10.54
CA ASP A 139 -18.37 0.29 -9.73
C ASP A 139 -17.83 1.33 -8.72
N TYR A 140 -18.68 2.28 -8.35
CA TYR A 140 -18.36 3.37 -7.42
C TYR A 140 -17.67 2.94 -6.14
N ASN A 141 -18.06 1.78 -5.55
CA ASN A 141 -17.50 1.25 -4.29
C ASN A 141 -16.48 0.12 -4.48
N GLY A 142 -16.15 -0.24 -5.70
CA GLY A 142 -15.40 -1.44 -6.05
C GLY A 142 -16.25 -2.42 -6.85
N TRP A 143 -15.85 -3.68 -6.96
CA TRP A 143 -16.45 -4.63 -7.88
C TRP A 143 -16.77 -5.99 -7.26
N ASN A 144 -17.96 -6.50 -7.56
CA ASN A 144 -18.39 -7.85 -7.21
C ASN A 144 -18.33 -8.77 -8.43
N VAL A 145 -17.30 -9.59 -8.49
CA VAL A 145 -17.03 -10.51 -9.60
C VAL A 145 -18.06 -11.63 -9.71
N TYR A 146 -18.69 -12.02 -8.59
CA TYR A 146 -19.70 -13.08 -8.58
C TYR A 146 -20.97 -12.68 -9.31
N ASN A 147 -21.41 -11.45 -9.09
CA ASN A 147 -22.67 -10.91 -9.64
C ASN A 147 -22.43 -10.01 -10.85
N ASN A 148 -21.17 -9.69 -11.15
CA ASN A 148 -20.78 -8.72 -12.17
C ASN A 148 -21.49 -7.38 -11.97
N SER A 149 -21.32 -6.80 -10.79
CA SER A 149 -21.97 -5.55 -10.33
C SER A 149 -21.11 -4.77 -9.36
N GLY A 150 -21.40 -3.47 -9.16
CA GLY A 150 -20.81 -2.63 -8.12
C GLY A 150 -21.31 -2.91 -6.69
N ASP A 151 -22.21 -3.89 -6.49
CA ASP A 151 -22.76 -4.24 -5.19
C ASP A 151 -21.75 -5.07 -4.37
N ILE A 152 -21.05 -4.44 -3.45
CA ILE A 152 -20.10 -5.10 -2.56
C ILE A 152 -20.86 -5.70 -1.36
N PRO A 153 -20.83 -7.03 -1.15
CA PRO A 153 -21.46 -7.64 0.01
C PRO A 153 -20.72 -7.26 1.30
N SER A 154 -21.48 -6.93 2.35
CA SER A 154 -20.93 -6.72 3.68
C SER A 154 -20.60 -8.07 4.32
N THR A 155 -19.31 -8.34 4.53
CA THR A 155 -18.81 -9.59 5.10
C THR A 155 -17.85 -9.34 6.25
N ASN A 156 -17.76 -10.29 7.16
CA ASN A 156 -16.87 -10.15 8.31
C ASN A 156 -15.40 -10.37 7.95
N HIS A 157 -15.11 -11.33 7.05
CA HIS A 157 -13.73 -11.71 6.73
C HIS A 157 -13.02 -10.60 5.94
N GLY A 158 -13.58 -10.19 4.81
CA GLY A 158 -12.97 -9.14 4.00
C GLY A 158 -12.93 -7.77 4.69
N THR A 159 -13.92 -7.45 5.55
CA THR A 159 -13.87 -6.25 6.40
C THR A 159 -12.70 -6.32 7.39
N HIS A 160 -12.50 -7.47 8.04
CA HIS A 160 -11.39 -7.68 8.98
C HIS A 160 -10.03 -7.60 8.28
N VAL A 161 -9.89 -8.24 7.13
CA VAL A 161 -8.65 -8.17 6.31
C VAL A 161 -8.36 -6.72 5.89
N SER A 162 -9.38 -6.01 5.43
CA SER A 162 -9.28 -4.59 5.08
C SER A 162 -8.83 -3.72 6.27
N GLY A 163 -9.36 -4.01 7.46
CA GLY A 163 -8.97 -3.33 8.70
C GLY A 163 -7.51 -3.57 9.09
N ILE A 164 -7.03 -4.81 8.99
CA ILE A 164 -5.61 -5.13 9.25
C ILE A 164 -4.69 -4.38 8.29
N ILE A 165 -5.09 -4.23 7.03
CA ILE A 165 -4.31 -3.54 6.00
C ILE A 165 -4.34 -2.04 6.23
N GLY A 166 -5.53 -1.44 6.35
CA GLY A 166 -5.71 -0.01 6.21
C GLY A 166 -6.81 0.62 7.06
N ALA A 167 -7.07 0.10 8.29
CA ALA A 167 -7.88 0.87 9.23
C ALA A 167 -7.20 2.21 9.51
N ILE A 168 -8.01 3.27 9.62
CA ILE A 168 -7.53 4.64 9.83
C ILE A 168 -6.90 4.72 11.22
N GLY A 169 -5.58 4.88 11.25
CA GLY A 169 -4.87 4.98 12.53
C GLY A 169 -4.93 6.36 13.14
N ASN A 170 -4.80 6.42 14.47
CA ASN A 170 -4.75 7.65 15.26
C ASN A 170 -6.03 8.51 15.16
N ASN A 171 -7.19 7.86 15.18
CA ASN A 171 -8.51 8.49 15.05
C ASN A 171 -9.42 8.30 16.28
N ASP A 172 -8.87 7.85 17.43
CA ASP A 172 -9.55 7.52 18.70
C ASP A 172 -10.57 6.36 18.58
N ARG A 173 -10.49 5.55 17.53
CA ARG A 173 -11.51 4.55 17.20
C ARG A 173 -10.88 3.22 16.80
N GLY A 174 -11.53 2.10 17.12
CA GLY A 174 -11.24 0.77 16.61
C GLY A 174 -9.77 0.35 16.69
N ILE A 175 -9.24 -0.08 15.56
CA ILE A 175 -7.87 -0.60 15.39
C ILE A 175 -7.04 0.30 14.47
N SER A 176 -5.71 0.15 14.53
CA SER A 176 -4.83 0.73 13.51
C SER A 176 -4.53 -0.30 12.42
N GLY A 177 -4.64 0.09 11.17
CA GLY A 177 -4.13 -0.70 10.05
C GLY A 177 -2.61 -0.68 9.98
N SER A 178 -2.03 -1.60 9.24
CA SER A 178 -0.58 -1.57 8.96
C SER A 178 -0.16 -0.30 8.21
N ASN A 179 -1.06 0.27 7.41
CA ASN A 179 -0.93 1.52 6.68
C ASN A 179 -2.16 2.39 6.92
N TRP A 180 -2.06 3.43 7.73
CA TRP A 180 -3.20 4.22 8.22
C TRP A 180 -3.92 5.06 7.16
N ASP A 181 -3.18 5.51 6.14
CA ASP A 181 -3.62 6.52 5.21
C ASP A 181 -3.85 5.98 3.79
N VAL A 182 -3.73 4.66 3.58
CA VAL A 182 -4.04 4.05 2.28
C VAL A 182 -5.53 4.00 2.04
N LYS A 183 -5.94 3.96 0.78
CA LYS A 183 -7.33 3.66 0.41
C LYS A 183 -7.48 2.17 0.13
N ILE A 184 -8.58 1.60 0.60
CA ILE A 184 -8.95 0.21 0.35
C ILE A 184 -9.92 0.16 -0.82
N LEU A 185 -9.56 -0.60 -1.86
CA LEU A 185 -10.45 -0.94 -2.97
C LEU A 185 -11.02 -2.35 -2.73
N PRO A 186 -12.31 -2.47 -2.32
CA PRO A 186 -12.92 -3.76 -2.07
C PRO A 186 -13.27 -4.48 -3.37
N ILE A 187 -12.96 -5.78 -3.44
CA ILE A 187 -13.33 -6.62 -4.58
C ILE A 187 -13.87 -7.94 -4.04
N ALA A 188 -15.15 -8.17 -4.25
CA ALA A 188 -15.77 -9.46 -3.93
C ALA A 188 -15.43 -10.47 -5.03
N GLY A 189 -14.40 -11.25 -4.83
CA GLY A 189 -13.81 -12.14 -5.83
C GLY A 189 -12.98 -13.26 -5.24
N GLU A 190 -13.07 -13.52 -3.94
CA GLU A 190 -12.48 -14.70 -3.31
C GLU A 190 -13.13 -15.94 -3.89
N SER A 191 -12.35 -16.91 -4.30
CA SER A 191 -12.89 -18.14 -4.88
C SER A 191 -11.91 -19.28 -4.86
N SER A 192 -12.47 -20.48 -4.77
CA SER A 192 -11.77 -21.72 -5.07
C SER A 192 -11.51 -21.97 -6.57
N THR A 193 -11.99 -21.07 -7.46
CA THR A 193 -11.83 -21.17 -8.91
C THR A 193 -10.93 -20.07 -9.46
N GLU A 194 -9.96 -20.46 -10.27
CA GLU A 194 -9.01 -19.54 -10.90
C GLU A 194 -9.71 -18.47 -11.76
N SER A 195 -10.83 -18.80 -12.38
CA SER A 195 -11.56 -17.88 -13.26
C SER A 195 -12.11 -16.65 -12.52
N ILE A 196 -12.56 -16.81 -11.28
CA ILE A 196 -13.01 -15.68 -10.45
C ILE A 196 -11.83 -14.81 -10.06
N VAL A 197 -10.73 -15.42 -9.60
CA VAL A 197 -9.51 -14.69 -9.24
C VAL A 197 -8.95 -13.91 -10.43
N VAL A 198 -8.93 -14.51 -11.61
CA VAL A 198 -8.47 -13.82 -12.83
C VAL A 198 -9.37 -12.61 -13.16
N LYS A 199 -10.70 -12.75 -13.05
CA LYS A 199 -11.61 -11.61 -13.26
C LYS A 199 -11.39 -10.49 -12.24
N ALA A 200 -11.18 -10.84 -10.95
CA ALA A 200 -10.90 -9.86 -9.90
C ALA A 200 -9.60 -9.09 -10.19
N LEU A 201 -8.54 -9.80 -10.57
CA LEU A 201 -7.27 -9.17 -10.94
C LEU A 201 -7.37 -8.37 -12.25
N SER A 202 -8.23 -8.78 -13.19
CA SER A 202 -8.49 -8.01 -14.41
C SER A 202 -9.12 -6.66 -14.08
N TYR A 203 -10.11 -6.64 -13.20
CA TYR A 203 -10.70 -5.38 -12.71
C TYR A 203 -9.64 -4.45 -12.11
N VAL A 204 -8.78 -4.95 -11.22
CA VAL A 204 -7.69 -4.15 -10.65
C VAL A 204 -6.77 -3.58 -11.71
N TYR A 205 -6.47 -4.39 -12.74
CA TYR A 205 -5.62 -3.96 -13.85
C TYR A 205 -6.28 -2.85 -14.66
N GLU A 206 -7.57 -2.98 -15.01
CA GLU A 206 -8.31 -1.98 -15.78
C GLU A 206 -8.41 -0.64 -15.04
N VAL A 207 -8.74 -0.66 -13.73
CA VAL A 207 -8.75 0.55 -12.90
C VAL A 207 -7.36 1.21 -12.88
N ARG A 208 -6.29 0.41 -12.74
CA ARG A 208 -4.93 0.94 -12.77
C ARG A 208 -4.55 1.49 -14.14
N GLU A 209 -4.91 0.81 -15.21
CA GLU A 209 -4.63 1.27 -16.59
C GLU A 209 -5.36 2.58 -16.90
N LYS A 210 -6.60 2.71 -16.45
CA LYS A 210 -7.38 3.95 -16.57
C LYS A 210 -6.68 5.12 -15.88
N TYR A 211 -6.25 4.93 -14.63
CA TYR A 211 -5.47 5.90 -13.88
C TYR A 211 -4.20 6.33 -14.65
N ASP A 212 -3.43 5.38 -15.19
CA ASP A 212 -2.21 5.68 -15.94
C ASP A 212 -2.50 6.44 -17.24
N GLN A 213 -3.60 6.13 -17.94
CA GLN A 213 -4.02 6.81 -19.19
C GLN A 213 -4.48 8.25 -18.93
N THR A 214 -5.08 8.52 -17.79
CA THR A 214 -5.56 9.86 -17.41
C THR A 214 -4.50 10.71 -16.70
N ASN A 215 -3.25 10.23 -16.56
CA ASN A 215 -2.17 10.85 -15.79
C ASN A 215 -2.56 11.13 -14.32
N GLY A 216 -3.32 10.23 -13.73
CA GLY A 216 -3.75 10.34 -12.34
C GLY A 216 -4.90 11.32 -12.12
N ILE A 217 -5.62 11.68 -13.16
CA ILE A 217 -6.87 12.45 -13.05
C ILE A 217 -8.01 11.43 -13.02
N GLU A 218 -8.43 11.07 -11.82
CA GLU A 218 -9.67 10.35 -11.53
C GLU A 218 -10.66 11.29 -10.87
#